data_4ed81a3fff0e898bf7864a486e548209
#
_entry.id   4ed81a3fff0e898bf7864a486e548209
#
_cell.length_a   1.000
_cell.length_b   1.000
_cell.length_c   1.000
_cell.angle_alpha   90.00
_cell.angle_beta   90.00
_cell.angle_gamma   90.00
#
_symmetry.space_group_name_H-M   'P 1'
#
loop_
_entity.id
_entity.type
_entity.pdbx_description
1 polymer ?
#
loop_
_entity_poly.entity_id
_entity_poly.type
_entity_poly.pdbx_seq_one_letter_code
_entity_poly.pdbx_strand_id
1 'polypeptide(L)'
;VCTGRRAFTESLALDKAGVSTERGVVLTDGNFRTNVENIWAIGDCVGGMMLAHNAAAQGEYVADLIAGRHNGVNLKVVPSCIYTVPEIAAVGLTEQKATEAGYEVSVGKFPLGANGKSLIAGRERGFVKLVFDKKTQKLLGATLYCDRATDMIGELALALANGMGK
;
A
#
# COMPACT_ATOMS: atom_id res chain seq x y z
N VAL A 1 -23.05 -5.07 6.11
CA VAL A 1 -21.86 -4.43 6.69
C VAL A 1 -20.71 -5.43 6.65
N CYS A 2 -19.58 -5.05 6.02
CA CYS A 2 -18.39 -5.89 5.85
C CYS A 2 -17.17 -5.07 6.30
N THR A 3 -16.95 -4.96 7.59
CA THR A 3 -15.86 -4.17 8.15
C THR A 3 -14.80 -5.05 8.79
N GLY A 4 -13.55 -4.71 8.48
CA GLY A 4 -12.39 -5.36 9.07
C GLY A 4 -11.98 -6.66 8.38
N ARG A 5 -10.70 -6.98 8.52
CA ARG A 5 -10.06 -8.24 8.15
C ARG A 5 -9.17 -8.67 9.31
N ARG A 6 -8.99 -9.97 9.47
CA ARG A 6 -8.02 -10.54 10.41
C ARG A 6 -7.25 -11.65 9.72
N ALA A 7 -6.05 -11.91 10.19
CA ALA A 7 -5.31 -13.09 9.80
C ALA A 7 -6.11 -14.35 10.17
N PHE A 8 -6.16 -15.32 9.28
CA PHE A 8 -6.81 -16.62 9.51
C PHE A 8 -5.73 -17.69 9.48
N THR A 9 -5.26 -18.08 10.66
CA THR A 9 -4.14 -19.02 10.85
C THR A 9 -4.52 -20.22 11.72
N GLU A 10 -5.74 -20.28 12.18
CA GLU A 10 -6.23 -21.27 13.18
C GLU A 10 -6.08 -22.73 12.71
N SER A 11 -6.16 -22.98 11.38
CA SER A 11 -6.05 -24.34 10.81
C SER A 11 -4.62 -24.75 10.47
N LEU A 12 -3.62 -23.88 10.64
CA LEU A 12 -2.24 -24.14 10.22
C LEU A 12 -1.40 -24.91 11.24
N ALA A 13 -1.94 -25.14 12.45
CA ALA A 13 -1.23 -25.82 13.55
C ALA A 13 0.17 -25.24 13.81
N LEU A 14 0.30 -23.92 13.78
CA LEU A 14 1.57 -23.18 13.89
C LEU A 14 2.31 -23.46 15.20
N ASP A 15 1.57 -23.75 16.27
CA ASP A 15 2.08 -24.17 17.56
C ASP A 15 2.92 -25.47 17.47
N LYS A 16 2.47 -26.43 16.65
CA LYS A 16 3.21 -27.68 16.40
C LYS A 16 4.50 -27.45 15.64
N ALA A 17 4.55 -26.43 14.79
CA ALA A 17 5.75 -26.02 14.09
C ALA A 17 6.64 -25.07 14.92
N GLY A 18 6.19 -24.67 16.11
CA GLY A 18 6.92 -23.73 16.97
C GLY A 18 6.92 -22.28 16.45
N VAL A 19 6.02 -21.95 15.50
CA VAL A 19 5.94 -20.62 14.90
C VAL A 19 5.20 -19.67 15.83
N SER A 20 5.83 -18.54 16.15
CA SER A 20 5.27 -17.52 17.03
C SER A 20 4.17 -16.71 16.35
N THR A 21 3.08 -16.50 17.09
CA THR A 21 1.95 -15.68 16.63
C THR A 21 1.51 -14.70 17.70
N GLU A 22 0.96 -13.58 17.30
CA GLU A 22 0.29 -12.64 18.18
C GLU A 22 -1.09 -12.30 17.63
N ARG A 23 -2.16 -12.58 18.38
CA ARG A 23 -3.56 -12.37 17.97
C ARG A 23 -3.90 -12.99 16.60
N GLY A 24 -3.32 -14.16 16.29
CA GLY A 24 -3.50 -14.87 15.03
C GLY A 24 -2.62 -14.38 13.87
N VAL A 25 -1.80 -13.35 14.08
CA VAL A 25 -0.81 -12.86 13.12
C VAL A 25 0.52 -13.58 13.34
N VAL A 26 1.11 -14.10 12.28
CA VAL A 26 2.44 -14.73 12.32
C VAL A 26 3.49 -13.63 12.48
N LEU A 27 4.35 -13.77 13.50
CA LEU A 27 5.44 -12.84 13.75
C LEU A 27 6.61 -13.12 12.81
N THR A 28 7.09 -12.07 12.12
CA THR A 28 8.23 -12.15 11.20
C THR A 28 9.20 -10.98 11.41
N ASP A 29 10.43 -11.17 10.97
CA ASP A 29 11.39 -10.08 10.84
C ASP A 29 11.13 -9.22 9.58
N GLY A 30 12.00 -8.23 9.31
CA GLY A 30 11.93 -7.36 8.14
C GLY A 30 12.10 -8.07 6.79
N ASN A 31 12.49 -9.34 6.80
CA ASN A 31 12.67 -10.21 5.64
C ASN A 31 11.64 -11.34 5.59
N PHE A 32 10.56 -11.21 6.33
CA PHE A 32 9.47 -12.21 6.42
C PHE A 32 9.89 -13.56 6.99
N ARG A 33 11.04 -13.67 7.69
CA ARG A 33 11.43 -14.87 8.40
C ARG A 33 10.68 -14.99 9.71
N THR A 34 10.19 -16.18 10.01
CA THR A 34 9.63 -16.47 11.33
C THR A 34 10.76 -16.72 12.35
N ASN A 35 10.39 -16.99 13.59
CA ASN A 35 11.32 -17.45 14.62
C ASN A 35 11.85 -18.88 14.39
N VAL A 36 11.26 -19.62 13.45
CA VAL A 36 11.68 -20.98 13.11
C VAL A 36 12.53 -20.94 11.84
N GLU A 37 13.71 -21.52 11.89
CA GLU A 37 14.61 -21.60 10.75
C GLU A 37 13.92 -22.26 9.55
N ASN A 38 14.16 -21.74 8.35
CA ASN A 38 13.59 -22.21 7.08
C ASN A 38 12.06 -22.07 6.94
N ILE A 39 11.41 -21.29 7.82
CA ILE A 39 9.99 -20.92 7.68
C ILE A 39 9.86 -19.40 7.49
N TRP A 40 9.20 -19.02 6.40
CA TRP A 40 8.81 -17.65 6.09
C TRP A 40 7.28 -17.55 6.07
N ALA A 41 6.76 -16.37 6.38
CA ALA A 41 5.33 -16.09 6.26
C ALA A 41 5.13 -14.77 5.50
N ILE A 42 4.16 -14.76 4.59
CA ILE A 42 3.83 -13.61 3.73
C ILE A 42 2.32 -13.44 3.62
N GLY A 43 1.89 -12.29 3.10
CA GLY A 43 0.49 -12.00 2.83
C GLY A 43 -0.34 -11.72 4.08
N ASP A 44 -1.62 -12.02 4.02
CA ASP A 44 -2.58 -11.64 5.05
C ASP A 44 -2.27 -12.24 6.43
N CYS A 45 -1.60 -13.37 6.48
CA CYS A 45 -1.26 -14.04 7.75
C CYS A 45 -0.20 -13.29 8.57
N VAL A 46 0.59 -12.39 7.96
CA VAL A 46 1.55 -11.54 8.67
C VAL A 46 0.98 -10.16 9.03
N GLY A 47 -0.30 -9.91 8.72
CA GLY A 47 -0.97 -8.66 9.02
C GLY A 47 -0.54 -7.50 8.10
N GLY A 48 -0.67 -6.27 8.60
CA GLY A 48 -0.33 -5.08 7.83
C GLY A 48 -1.32 -4.82 6.68
N MET A 49 -0.80 -4.60 5.48
CA MET A 49 -1.59 -4.30 4.29
C MET A 49 -2.07 -5.59 3.63
N MET A 50 -3.29 -6.02 3.98
CA MET A 50 -3.92 -7.25 3.49
C MET A 50 -4.49 -7.06 2.07
N LEU A 51 -3.59 -7.08 1.06
CA LEU A 51 -3.89 -6.91 -0.36
C LEU A 51 -3.19 -8.00 -1.17
N ALA A 52 -3.91 -8.60 -2.12
CA ALA A 52 -3.41 -9.73 -2.92
C ALA A 52 -2.11 -9.41 -3.67
N HIS A 53 -2.02 -8.23 -4.29
CA HIS A 53 -0.80 -7.81 -4.99
C HIS A 53 0.36 -7.52 -4.05
N ASN A 54 0.10 -7.08 -2.81
CA ASN A 54 1.14 -6.95 -1.79
C ASN A 54 1.68 -8.33 -1.38
N ALA A 55 0.79 -9.30 -1.17
CA ALA A 55 1.18 -10.68 -0.87
C ALA A 55 2.00 -11.31 -2.00
N ALA A 56 1.62 -11.06 -3.28
CA ALA A 56 2.39 -11.53 -4.44
C ALA A 56 3.80 -10.92 -4.47
N ALA A 57 3.91 -9.60 -4.27
CA ALA A 57 5.20 -8.91 -4.21
C ALA A 57 6.08 -9.41 -3.05
N GLN A 58 5.49 -9.68 -1.89
CA GLN A 58 6.20 -10.30 -0.76
C GLN A 58 6.70 -11.72 -1.12
N GLY A 59 5.90 -12.49 -1.89
CA GLY A 59 6.28 -13.81 -2.38
C GLY A 59 7.48 -13.76 -3.30
N GLU A 60 7.51 -12.86 -4.28
CA GLU A 60 8.65 -12.62 -5.16
C GLU A 60 9.89 -12.22 -4.35
N TYR A 61 9.73 -11.28 -3.42
CA TYR A 61 10.80 -10.83 -2.54
C TYR A 61 11.42 -11.99 -1.76
N VAL A 62 10.61 -12.82 -1.11
CA VAL A 62 11.08 -13.96 -0.30
C VAL A 62 11.70 -15.05 -1.17
N ALA A 63 11.12 -15.34 -2.34
CA ALA A 63 11.68 -16.33 -3.26
C ALA A 63 13.08 -15.93 -3.73
N ASP A 64 13.29 -14.67 -4.08
CA ASP A 64 14.60 -14.16 -4.47
C ASP A 64 15.59 -14.16 -3.30
N LEU A 65 15.11 -13.81 -2.09
CA LEU A 65 15.94 -13.86 -0.89
C LEU A 65 16.43 -15.30 -0.60
N ILE A 66 15.56 -16.29 -0.69
CA ILE A 66 15.89 -17.71 -0.50
C ILE A 66 16.88 -18.20 -1.57
N ALA A 67 16.70 -17.73 -2.81
CA ALA A 67 17.57 -18.07 -3.92
C ALA A 67 18.91 -17.33 -3.92
N GLY A 68 19.14 -16.42 -2.97
CA GLY A 68 20.35 -15.58 -2.90
C GLY A 68 20.44 -14.58 -4.06
N ARG A 69 19.32 -14.22 -4.67
CA ARG A 69 19.27 -13.25 -5.77
C ARG A 69 18.99 -11.85 -5.24
N HIS A 70 19.53 -10.85 -5.98
CA HIS A 70 19.12 -9.47 -5.74
C HIS A 70 17.70 -9.26 -6.28
N ASN A 71 16.80 -8.79 -5.42
CA ASN A 71 15.44 -8.48 -5.84
C ASN A 71 15.27 -6.97 -6.08
N GLY A 72 14.48 -6.64 -7.10
CA GLY A 72 14.10 -5.26 -7.41
C GLY A 72 12.74 -4.85 -6.82
N VAL A 73 12.12 -5.70 -5.99
CA VAL A 73 10.77 -5.49 -5.48
C VAL A 73 10.76 -4.38 -4.43
N ASN A 74 9.98 -3.33 -4.67
CA ASN A 74 9.81 -2.22 -3.74
C ASN A 74 8.54 -2.38 -2.92
N LEU A 75 8.65 -2.99 -1.75
CA LEU A 75 7.53 -3.21 -0.81
C LEU A 75 7.07 -1.93 -0.07
N LYS A 76 7.75 -0.79 -0.26
CA LYS A 76 7.37 0.49 0.37
C LYS A 76 6.33 1.26 -0.44
N VAL A 77 6.17 0.94 -1.72
CA VAL A 77 5.26 1.63 -2.63
C VAL A 77 4.20 0.65 -3.11
N VAL A 78 3.15 0.49 -2.32
CA VAL A 78 2.04 -0.43 -2.62
C VAL A 78 0.76 0.38 -2.74
N PRO A 79 0.14 0.46 -3.93
CA PRO A 79 -1.16 1.10 -4.10
C PRO A 79 -2.27 0.33 -3.39
N SER A 80 -3.25 1.06 -2.85
CA SER A 80 -4.48 0.50 -2.28
C SER A 80 -5.67 0.98 -3.10
N CYS A 81 -6.55 0.06 -3.50
CA CYS A 81 -7.69 0.32 -4.39
C CYS A 81 -9.00 -0.16 -3.76
N ILE A 82 -10.04 0.66 -3.87
CA ILE A 82 -11.41 0.34 -3.44
C ILE A 82 -12.33 0.58 -4.65
N TYR A 83 -12.96 -0.48 -5.11
CA TYR A 83 -13.76 -0.52 -6.36
C TYR A 83 -15.21 -0.08 -6.15
N THR A 84 -15.39 1.07 -5.54
CA THR A 84 -16.69 1.73 -5.37
C THR A 84 -17.02 2.61 -6.58
N VAL A 85 -18.16 3.32 -6.56
CA VAL A 85 -18.54 4.31 -7.59
C VAL A 85 -18.83 5.64 -6.89
N PRO A 86 -17.96 6.66 -7.01
CA PRO A 86 -16.62 6.66 -7.60
C PRO A 86 -15.62 5.74 -6.89
N GLU A 87 -14.54 5.35 -7.59
CA GLU A 87 -13.46 4.56 -7.02
C GLU A 87 -12.60 5.37 -6.05
N ILE A 88 -11.89 4.67 -5.15
CA ILE A 88 -10.88 5.27 -4.29
C ILE A 88 -9.58 4.54 -4.50
N ALA A 89 -8.49 5.28 -4.71
CA ALA A 89 -7.16 4.73 -4.75
C ALA A 89 -6.18 5.61 -3.98
N ALA A 90 -5.20 4.99 -3.32
CA ALA A 90 -4.20 5.70 -2.55
C ALA A 90 -2.85 5.00 -2.61
N VAL A 91 -1.77 5.76 -2.52
CA VAL A 91 -0.40 5.26 -2.42
C VAL A 91 0.44 6.19 -1.55
N GLY A 92 1.38 5.63 -0.79
CA GLY A 92 2.27 6.38 0.08
C GLY A 92 1.60 6.90 1.35
N LEU A 93 2.07 8.02 1.87
CA LEU A 93 1.63 8.59 3.14
C LEU A 93 0.39 9.48 2.97
N THR A 94 -0.55 9.36 3.91
CA THR A 94 -1.57 10.39 4.08
C THR A 94 -0.94 11.64 4.68
N GLU A 95 -1.60 12.80 4.55
CA GLU A 95 -1.18 14.04 5.19
C GLU A 95 -0.92 13.86 6.69
N GLN A 96 -1.82 13.17 7.39
CA GLN A 96 -1.67 12.87 8.81
C GLN A 96 -0.43 12.02 9.08
N LYS A 97 -0.26 10.90 8.38
CA LYS A 97 0.90 10.02 8.55
C LYS A 97 2.22 10.69 8.19
N ALA A 98 2.22 11.56 7.18
CA ALA A 98 3.41 12.34 6.83
C ALA A 98 3.79 13.32 7.95
N THR A 99 2.80 14.00 8.53
CA THR A 99 3.03 14.89 9.69
C THR A 99 3.52 14.12 10.92
N GLU A 100 2.90 12.98 11.24
CA GLU A 100 3.31 12.09 12.33
C GLU A 100 4.74 11.55 12.13
N ALA A 101 5.16 11.35 10.88
CA ALA A 101 6.53 10.96 10.52
C ALA A 101 7.54 12.14 10.53
N GLY A 102 7.12 13.34 10.91
CA GLY A 102 7.98 14.52 11.04
C GLY A 102 8.21 15.32 9.76
N TYR A 103 7.48 15.04 8.69
CA TYR A 103 7.55 15.86 7.48
C TYR A 103 6.81 17.19 7.65
N GLU A 104 7.37 18.24 7.08
CA GLU A 104 6.65 19.49 6.85
C GLU A 104 5.89 19.35 5.50
N VAL A 105 4.57 19.20 5.58
CA VAL A 105 3.76 18.82 4.42
C VAL A 105 3.25 20.02 3.62
N SER A 106 3.21 19.86 2.30
CA SER A 106 2.49 20.72 1.36
C SER A 106 1.47 19.87 0.62
N VAL A 107 0.21 20.31 0.60
CA VAL A 107 -0.89 19.54 0.03
C VAL A 107 -1.46 20.26 -1.18
N GLY A 108 -1.56 19.53 -2.30
CA GLY A 108 -2.35 19.94 -3.47
C GLY A 108 -3.64 19.12 -3.52
N LYS A 109 -4.77 19.80 -3.74
CA LYS A 109 -6.07 19.14 -3.94
C LYS A 109 -6.78 19.76 -5.12
N PHE A 110 -7.18 18.92 -6.08
CA PHE A 110 -7.92 19.33 -7.27
C PHE A 110 -9.31 18.67 -7.28
N PRO A 111 -10.40 19.45 -7.25
CA PRO A 111 -11.76 18.92 -7.35
C PRO A 111 -12.10 18.57 -8.81
N LEU A 112 -12.73 17.41 -9.05
CA LEU A 112 -13.04 16.93 -10.41
C LEU A 112 -14.13 17.75 -11.12
N GLY A 113 -14.93 18.50 -10.38
CA GLY A 113 -15.86 19.47 -10.97
C GLY A 113 -15.21 20.58 -11.81
N ALA A 114 -13.88 20.77 -11.67
CA ALA A 114 -13.09 21.68 -12.51
C ALA A 114 -12.41 20.98 -13.71
N ASN A 115 -12.62 19.68 -13.88
CA ASN A 115 -12.01 18.88 -14.95
C ASN A 115 -12.99 18.67 -16.11
N GLY A 116 -12.68 19.20 -17.29
CA GLY A 116 -13.55 19.12 -18.46
C GLY A 116 -13.89 17.68 -18.89
N LYS A 117 -12.94 16.74 -18.79
CA LYS A 117 -13.19 15.34 -19.11
C LYS A 117 -14.18 14.71 -18.15
N SER A 118 -14.09 15.02 -16.87
CA SER A 118 -15.00 14.54 -15.84
C SER A 118 -16.43 15.07 -16.05
N LEU A 119 -16.55 16.34 -16.41
CA LEU A 119 -17.85 16.96 -16.75
C LEU A 119 -18.50 16.32 -17.96
N ILE A 120 -17.74 16.13 -19.06
CA ILE A 120 -18.23 15.47 -20.28
C ILE A 120 -18.70 14.04 -19.99
N ALA A 121 -18.02 13.34 -19.11
CA ALA A 121 -18.36 11.96 -18.73
C ALA A 121 -19.50 11.88 -17.68
N GLY A 122 -19.96 13.01 -17.12
CA GLY A 122 -20.90 13.02 -15.98
C GLY A 122 -20.31 12.38 -14.72
N ARG A 123 -18.99 12.53 -14.51
CA ARG A 123 -18.20 11.90 -13.45
C ARG A 123 -17.41 12.93 -12.63
N GLU A 124 -17.98 14.09 -12.43
CA GLU A 124 -17.36 15.26 -11.77
C GLU A 124 -17.23 15.09 -10.24
N ARG A 125 -17.85 14.05 -9.66
CA ARG A 125 -17.79 13.82 -8.22
C ARG A 125 -16.43 13.28 -7.82
N GLY A 126 -15.71 14.04 -6.98
CA GLY A 126 -14.46 13.55 -6.40
C GLY A 126 -13.32 14.57 -6.41
N PHE A 127 -12.13 14.08 -6.15
CA PHE A 127 -10.92 14.90 -6.09
C PHE A 127 -9.66 14.05 -6.30
N VAL A 128 -8.57 14.72 -6.69
CA VAL A 128 -7.19 14.22 -6.60
C VAL A 128 -6.49 15.02 -5.49
N LYS A 129 -5.85 14.31 -4.55
CA LYS A 129 -5.07 14.92 -3.46
C LYS A 129 -3.65 14.36 -3.50
N LEU A 130 -2.66 15.25 -3.50
CA LEU A 130 -1.24 14.93 -3.46
C LEU A 130 -0.61 15.53 -2.22
N VAL A 131 0.27 14.79 -1.57
CA VAL A 131 1.00 15.18 -0.37
C VAL A 131 2.48 15.23 -0.70
N PHE A 132 3.13 16.36 -0.47
CA PHE A 132 4.55 16.57 -0.74
C PHE A 132 5.29 16.95 0.54
N ASP A 133 6.55 16.60 0.60
CA ASP A 133 7.48 17.21 1.54
C ASP A 133 7.76 18.65 1.12
N LYS A 134 7.47 19.61 1.97
CA LYS A 134 7.63 21.04 1.69
C LYS A 134 9.09 21.44 1.47
N LYS A 135 10.04 20.74 2.12
CA LYS A 135 11.48 21.03 2.01
C LYS A 135 12.07 20.51 0.70
N THR A 136 11.82 19.25 0.39
CA THR A 136 12.42 18.59 -0.78
C THR A 136 11.54 18.66 -2.03
N GLN A 137 10.29 19.08 -1.88
CA GLN A 137 9.25 19.09 -2.93
C GLN A 137 8.90 17.69 -3.48
N LYS A 138 9.40 16.61 -2.86
CA LYS A 138 9.13 15.24 -3.28
C LYS A 138 7.73 14.79 -2.90
N LEU A 139 7.13 13.97 -3.76
CA LEU A 139 5.85 13.32 -3.50
C LEU A 139 6.02 12.33 -2.33
N LEU A 140 5.16 12.45 -1.33
CA LEU A 140 5.07 11.55 -0.18
C LEU A 140 3.88 10.60 -0.26
N GLY A 141 2.82 11.01 -0.96
CA GLY A 141 1.66 10.18 -1.14
C GLY A 141 0.55 10.84 -1.95
N ALA A 142 -0.41 10.04 -2.36
CA ALA A 142 -1.53 10.45 -3.18
C ALA A 142 -2.81 9.74 -2.77
N THR A 143 -3.94 10.44 -2.91
CA THR A 143 -5.29 9.88 -2.75
C THR A 143 -6.16 10.39 -3.88
N LEU A 144 -6.77 9.46 -4.61
CA LEU A 144 -7.74 9.73 -5.66
C LEU A 144 -9.09 9.21 -5.20
N TYR A 145 -10.09 10.07 -5.28
CA TYR A 145 -11.50 9.71 -5.16
C TYR A 145 -12.20 10.20 -6.42
N CYS A 146 -12.31 9.35 -7.41
CA CYS A 146 -12.82 9.72 -8.74
C CYS A 146 -13.13 8.49 -9.58
N ASP A 147 -13.77 8.70 -10.73
CA ASP A 147 -13.89 7.68 -11.76
C ASP A 147 -12.49 7.24 -12.23
N ARG A 148 -12.26 5.93 -12.36
CA ARG A 148 -11.00 5.32 -12.80
C ARG A 148 -9.77 5.63 -11.90
N ALA A 149 -10.01 5.89 -10.62
CA ALA A 149 -8.92 6.12 -9.67
C ALA A 149 -7.93 4.94 -9.62
N THR A 150 -8.44 3.72 -9.74
CA THR A 150 -7.65 2.48 -9.69
C THR A 150 -6.76 2.27 -10.92
N ASP A 151 -7.14 2.82 -12.08
CA ASP A 151 -6.30 2.83 -13.27
C ASP A 151 -5.17 3.87 -13.16
N MET A 152 -5.47 5.04 -12.59
CA MET A 152 -4.54 6.18 -12.55
C MET A 152 -3.50 6.08 -11.43
N ILE A 153 -3.76 5.34 -10.36
CA ILE A 153 -2.88 5.30 -9.19
C ILE A 153 -1.47 4.75 -9.52
N GLY A 154 -1.35 3.95 -10.56
CA GLY A 154 -0.08 3.40 -11.02
C GLY A 154 0.95 4.47 -11.40
N GLU A 155 0.51 5.58 -12.04
CA GLU A 155 1.35 6.72 -12.38
C GLU A 155 1.94 7.38 -11.13
N LEU A 156 1.12 7.58 -10.10
CA LEU A 156 1.55 8.17 -8.84
C LEU A 156 2.43 7.22 -8.01
N ALA A 157 2.19 5.92 -8.10
CA ALA A 157 3.08 4.92 -7.52
C ALA A 157 4.46 4.95 -8.18
N LEU A 158 4.53 5.06 -9.51
CA LEU A 158 5.78 5.19 -10.25
C LEU A 158 6.51 6.48 -9.87
N ALA A 159 5.80 7.61 -9.79
CA ALA A 159 6.36 8.89 -9.35
C ALA A 159 6.94 8.80 -7.94
N LEU A 160 6.20 8.18 -7.01
CA LEU A 160 6.64 7.99 -5.63
C LEU A 160 7.87 7.09 -5.54
N ALA A 161 7.89 5.96 -6.27
CA ALA A 161 8.99 5.01 -6.29
C ALA A 161 10.30 5.64 -6.79
N ASN A 162 10.21 6.61 -7.71
CA ASN A 162 11.35 7.32 -8.28
C ASN A 162 11.67 8.64 -7.56
N GLY A 163 11.02 8.94 -6.44
CA GLY A 163 11.25 10.17 -5.68
C GLY A 163 11.00 11.45 -6.46
N MET A 164 10.05 11.40 -7.40
CA MET A 164 9.65 12.56 -8.19
C MET A 164 8.92 13.59 -7.31
N GLY A 165 8.89 14.83 -7.76
CA GLY A 165 8.31 15.95 -7.03
C GLY A 165 7.62 16.95 -7.95
N LYS A 166 7.34 18.14 -7.39
CA LYS A 166 6.76 19.28 -8.14
C LYS A 166 7.73 19.81 -9.14
#